data_53685aa75b6d6040278f63a5484e4de8
#
_entry.id   53685aa75b6d6040278f63a5484e4de8
#
_cell.length_a   1.000
_cell.length_b   1.000
_cell.length_c   1.000
_cell.angle_alpha   90.00
_cell.angle_beta   90.00
_cell.angle_gamma   90.00
#
_symmetry.space_group_name_H-M   'P 1'
#
loop_
_entity.id
_entity.type
_entity.pdbx_description
1 polymer ?
#
loop_
_entity_poly.entity_id
_entity_poly.type
_entity_poly.pdbx_seq_one_letter_code
_entity_poly.pdbx_strand_id
1 'polypeptide(L)'
;MRKKLVEFNLGSRKQIGEYLIDFGWKPVNFTPTGQPIVDEGTLKKIEHIREAKLIADFLLYQKRIAQVTSWIDHLKGDRVHGSVIPNGTITGRMTHRSPNMAQVPNSGSPYGKECRSCWTVPEGYKLVGIDASGLELRMLAHYMNDENYINEVINGDIHTTNQKLAGLKTRDQAKTFIYALVYGAGDAKIGSVAGGSMKKGKELKQTFFKNLPPLKILKEKVQKASERGFLKGLDGRKIYIRSQHAALNTLLQGGGAIVMKKAMCFLQELIDLNDIDAKFVANIHDEWQIEVKESQAEFVGKLGVTSIERASEHYNMRCPLTGEYKIGENWYETH
;
A
#
# COMPACT_ATOMS: atom_id res chain seq x y z
N MET A 1 -47.98 -15.62 -3.82
CA MET A 1 -47.19 -14.36 -3.74
C MET A 1 -47.21 -13.68 -5.09
N ARG A 2 -47.60 -12.40 -5.18
CA ARG A 2 -47.50 -11.64 -6.43
C ARG A 2 -46.02 -11.33 -6.71
N LYS A 3 -45.47 -11.84 -7.82
CA LYS A 3 -44.14 -11.47 -8.30
C LYS A 3 -44.19 -10.01 -8.77
N LYS A 4 -43.38 -9.14 -8.15
CA LYS A 4 -43.22 -7.76 -8.58
C LYS A 4 -42.02 -7.73 -9.54
N LEU A 5 -42.22 -7.25 -10.77
CA LEU A 5 -41.11 -6.94 -11.68
C LEU A 5 -40.35 -5.76 -11.09
N VAL A 6 -39.05 -5.96 -10.87
CA VAL A 6 -38.11 -4.93 -10.41
C VAL A 6 -37.09 -4.76 -11.51
N GLU A 7 -36.81 -3.53 -11.91
CA GLU A 7 -35.79 -3.21 -12.89
C GLU A 7 -34.40 -3.64 -12.36
N PHE A 8 -33.60 -4.28 -13.22
CA PHE A 8 -32.26 -4.75 -12.85
C PHE A 8 -31.29 -3.56 -12.74
N ASN A 9 -30.77 -3.35 -11.55
CA ASN A 9 -29.82 -2.29 -11.26
C ASN A 9 -28.39 -2.84 -11.21
N LEU A 10 -27.59 -2.54 -12.22
CA LEU A 10 -26.15 -2.90 -12.30
C LEU A 10 -25.28 -2.28 -11.20
N GLY A 11 -25.78 -1.28 -10.47
CA GLY A 11 -25.12 -0.75 -9.25
C GLY A 11 -25.39 -1.57 -8.00
N SER A 12 -26.41 -2.45 -8.02
CA SER A 12 -26.83 -3.25 -6.87
C SER A 12 -26.06 -4.56 -6.77
N ARG A 13 -25.09 -4.63 -5.87
CA ARG A 13 -24.32 -5.86 -5.60
C ARG A 13 -25.22 -7.05 -5.25
N LYS A 14 -26.34 -6.79 -4.56
CA LYS A 14 -27.33 -7.80 -4.23
C LYS A 14 -27.97 -8.39 -5.49
N GLN A 15 -28.50 -7.53 -6.37
CA GLN A 15 -29.16 -7.99 -7.61
C GLN A 15 -28.16 -8.68 -8.54
N ILE A 16 -26.92 -8.18 -8.64
CA ILE A 16 -25.86 -8.83 -9.41
C ILE A 16 -25.59 -10.24 -8.86
N GLY A 17 -25.48 -10.37 -7.54
CA GLY A 17 -25.25 -11.67 -6.91
C GLY A 17 -26.37 -12.66 -7.17
N GLU A 18 -27.62 -12.25 -7.01
CA GLU A 18 -28.83 -13.05 -7.31
C GLU A 18 -28.85 -13.48 -8.79
N TYR A 19 -28.60 -12.52 -9.70
CA TYR A 19 -28.56 -12.79 -11.14
C TYR A 19 -27.48 -13.81 -11.53
N LEU A 20 -26.25 -13.66 -11.02
CA LEU A 20 -25.15 -14.59 -11.31
C LEU A 20 -25.39 -15.99 -10.74
N ILE A 21 -26.09 -16.11 -9.62
CA ILE A 21 -26.50 -17.39 -9.04
C ILE A 21 -27.47 -18.12 -9.99
N ASP A 22 -28.41 -17.40 -10.61
CA ASP A 22 -29.33 -17.97 -11.60
C ASP A 22 -28.58 -18.48 -12.85
N PHE A 23 -27.41 -17.91 -13.15
CA PHE A 23 -26.49 -18.38 -14.20
C PHE A 23 -25.48 -19.44 -13.74
N GLY A 24 -25.69 -20.02 -12.54
CA GLY A 24 -24.91 -21.15 -12.05
C GLY A 24 -23.72 -20.78 -11.17
N TRP A 25 -23.54 -19.50 -10.81
CA TRP A 25 -22.52 -19.13 -9.86
C TRP A 25 -22.82 -19.69 -8.46
N LYS A 26 -21.82 -20.34 -7.87
CA LYS A 26 -21.89 -20.82 -6.48
C LYS A 26 -20.99 -19.93 -5.61
N PRO A 27 -21.55 -18.94 -4.91
CA PRO A 27 -20.75 -18.03 -4.07
C PRO A 27 -20.10 -18.77 -2.90
N VAL A 28 -18.84 -18.44 -2.63
CA VAL A 28 -18.04 -19.03 -1.54
C VAL A 28 -17.90 -18.03 -0.38
N ASN A 29 -17.89 -16.74 -0.69
CA ASN A 29 -17.71 -15.69 0.29
C ASN A 29 -18.98 -14.85 0.45
N PHE A 30 -19.31 -14.53 1.70
CA PHE A 30 -20.50 -13.77 2.05
C PHE A 30 -20.15 -12.60 2.96
N THR A 31 -20.96 -11.54 2.90
CA THR A 31 -20.91 -10.42 3.86
C THR A 31 -21.40 -10.92 5.24
N PRO A 32 -21.14 -10.15 6.32
CA PRO A 32 -21.72 -10.46 7.63
C PRO A 32 -23.25 -10.55 7.66
N THR A 33 -23.91 -9.94 6.66
CA THR A 33 -25.38 -9.99 6.48
C THR A 33 -25.85 -11.14 5.59
N GLY A 34 -24.96 -12.07 5.21
CA GLY A 34 -25.30 -13.26 4.40
C GLY A 34 -25.45 -13.00 2.90
N GLN A 35 -25.07 -11.83 2.40
CA GLN A 35 -25.09 -11.52 0.97
C GLN A 35 -23.82 -12.03 0.28
N PRO A 36 -23.89 -12.59 -0.95
CA PRO A 36 -22.69 -12.94 -1.70
C PRO A 36 -21.78 -11.72 -1.91
N ILE A 37 -20.48 -11.90 -1.74
CA ILE A 37 -19.51 -10.85 -2.04
C ILE A 37 -19.31 -10.78 -3.55
N VAL A 38 -19.72 -9.65 -4.14
CA VAL A 38 -19.54 -9.34 -5.57
C VAL A 38 -18.49 -8.24 -5.68
N ASP A 39 -17.27 -8.64 -5.92
CA ASP A 39 -16.12 -7.76 -6.16
C ASP A 39 -15.34 -8.19 -7.41
N GLU A 40 -14.36 -7.39 -7.83
CA GLU A 40 -13.52 -7.68 -8.99
C GLU A 40 -12.84 -9.04 -8.88
N GLY A 41 -12.31 -9.39 -7.70
CA GLY A 41 -11.63 -10.66 -7.46
C GLY A 41 -12.56 -11.86 -7.55
N THR A 42 -13.83 -11.69 -7.19
CA THR A 42 -14.87 -12.72 -7.33
C THR A 42 -15.29 -12.88 -8.78
N LEU A 43 -15.56 -11.76 -9.47
CA LEU A 43 -16.00 -11.76 -10.86
C LEU A 43 -14.93 -12.37 -11.80
N LYS A 44 -13.65 -12.08 -11.58
CA LYS A 44 -12.55 -12.72 -12.32
C LYS A 44 -12.48 -14.24 -12.20
N LYS A 45 -12.95 -14.80 -11.09
CA LYS A 45 -12.98 -16.28 -10.90
C LYS A 45 -14.11 -16.98 -11.63
N ILE A 46 -15.10 -16.22 -12.09
CA ILE A 46 -16.30 -16.73 -12.77
C ILE A 46 -16.44 -16.16 -14.18
N GLU A 47 -15.35 -15.77 -14.82
CA GLU A 47 -15.33 -15.25 -16.20
C GLU A 47 -15.83 -16.26 -17.26
N HIS A 48 -15.96 -17.56 -16.91
CA HIS A 48 -16.67 -18.55 -17.71
C HIS A 48 -18.17 -18.22 -17.86
N ILE A 49 -18.73 -17.40 -16.96
CA ILE A 49 -20.06 -16.80 -17.11
C ILE A 49 -19.84 -15.46 -17.85
N ARG A 50 -20.32 -15.38 -19.10
CA ARG A 50 -20.11 -14.22 -19.97
C ARG A 50 -20.54 -12.89 -19.32
N GLU A 51 -21.66 -12.91 -18.62
CA GLU A 51 -22.25 -11.77 -17.94
C GLU A 51 -21.35 -11.28 -16.80
N ALA A 52 -20.62 -12.15 -16.12
CA ALA A 52 -19.71 -11.78 -15.04
C ALA A 52 -18.59 -10.86 -15.54
N LYS A 53 -18.05 -11.10 -16.73
CA LYS A 53 -17.04 -10.25 -17.36
C LYS A 53 -17.61 -8.88 -17.69
N LEU A 54 -18.78 -8.83 -18.32
CA LEU A 54 -19.44 -7.55 -18.66
C LEU A 54 -19.78 -6.72 -17.42
N ILE A 55 -20.22 -7.38 -16.35
CA ILE A 55 -20.50 -6.72 -15.06
C ILE A 55 -19.19 -6.22 -14.44
N ALA A 56 -18.09 -6.97 -14.50
CA ALA A 56 -16.78 -6.54 -13.99
C ALA A 56 -16.29 -5.26 -14.71
N ASP A 57 -16.40 -5.22 -16.04
CA ASP A 57 -16.03 -4.07 -16.85
C ASP A 57 -16.91 -2.86 -16.51
N PHE A 58 -18.23 -3.03 -16.43
CA PHE A 58 -19.16 -1.98 -16.01
C PHE A 58 -18.79 -1.39 -14.64
N LEU A 59 -18.53 -2.24 -13.65
CA LEU A 59 -18.17 -1.80 -12.30
C LEU A 59 -16.82 -1.09 -12.25
N LEU A 60 -15.88 -1.49 -13.09
CA LEU A 60 -14.59 -0.82 -13.25
C LEU A 60 -14.80 0.59 -13.82
N TYR A 61 -15.54 0.73 -14.93
CA TYR A 61 -15.82 2.04 -15.53
C TYR A 61 -16.58 2.94 -14.55
N GLN A 62 -17.63 2.43 -13.92
CA GLN A 62 -18.39 3.17 -12.93
C GLN A 62 -17.50 3.71 -11.79
N LYS A 63 -16.58 2.88 -11.30
CA LYS A 63 -15.61 3.29 -10.27
C LYS A 63 -14.68 4.40 -10.79
N ARG A 64 -14.17 4.30 -12.02
CA ARG A 64 -13.28 5.33 -12.60
C ARG A 64 -14.01 6.63 -12.86
N ILE A 65 -15.22 6.56 -13.41
CA ILE A 65 -16.08 7.74 -13.61
C ILE A 65 -16.33 8.44 -12.27
N ALA A 66 -16.73 7.70 -11.23
CA ALA A 66 -16.98 8.29 -9.92
C ALA A 66 -15.72 8.94 -9.31
N GLN A 67 -14.53 8.35 -9.53
CA GLN A 67 -13.26 8.94 -9.07
C GLN A 67 -12.98 10.27 -9.79
N VAL A 68 -13.05 10.28 -11.13
CA VAL A 68 -12.77 11.49 -11.93
C VAL A 68 -13.81 12.58 -11.63
N THR A 69 -15.09 12.22 -11.55
CA THR A 69 -16.16 13.17 -11.17
C THR A 69 -15.85 13.80 -9.79
N SER A 70 -15.46 12.97 -8.81
CA SER A 70 -15.09 13.49 -7.49
C SER A 70 -13.90 14.45 -7.54
N TRP A 71 -12.94 14.28 -8.45
CA TRP A 71 -11.84 15.24 -8.62
C TRP A 71 -12.32 16.56 -9.20
N ILE A 72 -13.19 16.50 -10.21
CA ILE A 72 -13.80 17.67 -10.86
C ILE A 72 -14.64 18.45 -9.83
N ASP A 73 -15.45 17.77 -9.01
CA ASP A 73 -16.29 18.40 -7.97
C ASP A 73 -15.46 19.17 -6.91
N HIS A 74 -14.19 18.81 -6.74
CA HIS A 74 -13.28 19.46 -5.79
C HIS A 74 -12.26 20.39 -6.46
N LEU A 75 -12.41 20.65 -7.76
CA LEU A 75 -11.55 21.56 -8.51
C LEU A 75 -11.84 23.00 -8.12
N LYS A 76 -10.80 23.78 -7.81
CA LYS A 76 -10.85 25.21 -7.54
C LYS A 76 -9.78 25.91 -8.38
N GLY A 77 -10.22 26.61 -9.43
CA GLY A 77 -9.33 27.09 -10.45
C GLY A 77 -8.70 25.91 -11.22
N ASP A 78 -7.41 25.81 -11.20
CA ASP A 78 -6.60 24.73 -11.80
C ASP A 78 -6.15 23.64 -10.81
N ARG A 79 -6.59 23.72 -9.53
CA ARG A 79 -6.13 22.84 -8.45
C ARG A 79 -7.26 22.08 -7.77
N VAL A 80 -6.97 20.84 -7.40
CA VAL A 80 -7.85 20.02 -6.55
C VAL A 80 -7.31 20.04 -5.12
N HIS A 81 -8.14 20.49 -4.18
CA HIS A 81 -7.79 20.57 -2.77
C HIS A 81 -8.44 19.42 -1.99
N GLY A 82 -7.66 18.38 -1.72
CA GLY A 82 -8.06 17.28 -0.85
C GLY A 82 -7.86 17.58 0.63
N SER A 83 -8.59 16.87 1.48
CA SER A 83 -8.41 16.91 2.93
C SER A 83 -7.54 15.74 3.39
N VAL A 84 -6.51 16.03 4.18
CA VAL A 84 -5.60 15.04 4.77
C VAL A 84 -5.75 15.03 6.28
N ILE A 85 -5.95 13.84 6.86
CA ILE A 85 -5.95 13.64 8.31
C ILE A 85 -4.60 13.02 8.69
N PRO A 86 -3.70 13.76 9.35
CA PRO A 86 -2.32 13.31 9.58
C PRO A 86 -2.19 12.00 10.37
N ASN A 87 -3.11 11.72 11.28
CA ASN A 87 -3.15 10.50 12.10
C ASN A 87 -4.46 9.75 11.89
N GLY A 88 -4.86 9.52 10.64
CA GLY A 88 -6.15 8.94 10.29
C GLY A 88 -6.26 7.43 10.53
N THR A 89 -5.13 6.74 10.76
CA THR A 89 -5.11 5.30 11.04
C THR A 89 -4.48 5.01 12.42
N ILE A 90 -4.71 3.80 12.93
CA ILE A 90 -4.05 3.34 14.18
C ILE A 90 -2.52 3.25 14.07
N THR A 91 -2.01 3.06 12.87
CA THR A 91 -0.57 3.04 12.57
C THR A 91 0.03 4.43 12.44
N GLY A 92 -0.80 5.48 12.50
CA GLY A 92 -0.35 6.85 12.30
C GLY A 92 -0.16 7.24 10.83
N ARG A 93 -0.51 6.38 9.86
CA ARG A 93 -0.54 6.76 8.44
C ARG A 93 -1.60 7.85 8.21
N MET A 94 -1.35 8.72 7.25
CA MET A 94 -2.31 9.72 6.80
C MET A 94 -3.48 9.07 6.09
N THR A 95 -4.67 9.66 6.20
CA THR A 95 -5.83 9.31 5.38
C THR A 95 -6.29 10.53 4.59
N HIS A 96 -6.89 10.25 3.43
CA HIS A 96 -7.30 11.26 2.47
C HIS A 96 -8.81 11.20 2.26
N ARG A 97 -9.44 12.36 2.09
CA ARG A 97 -10.86 12.49 1.75
C ARG A 97 -11.11 13.75 0.94
N SER A 98 -12.19 13.75 0.19
CA SER A 98 -12.73 14.94 -0.50
C SER A 98 -11.73 15.66 -1.41
N PRO A 99 -11.11 14.99 -2.40
CA PRO A 99 -11.21 13.58 -2.76
C PRO A 99 -10.19 12.69 -2.04
N ASN A 100 -10.38 11.34 -2.11
CA ASN A 100 -9.41 10.40 -1.56
C ASN A 100 -8.26 10.15 -2.54
N MET A 101 -7.20 10.93 -2.43
CA MET A 101 -6.02 10.84 -3.30
C MET A 101 -5.24 9.52 -3.15
N ALA A 102 -5.30 8.87 -1.98
CA ALA A 102 -4.65 7.57 -1.78
C ALA A 102 -5.33 6.41 -2.55
N GLN A 103 -6.48 6.66 -3.18
CA GLN A 103 -7.18 5.68 -4.02
C GLN A 103 -6.99 5.91 -5.53
N VAL A 104 -6.18 6.88 -5.95
CA VAL A 104 -5.77 7.00 -7.35
C VAL A 104 -5.09 5.69 -7.76
N PRO A 105 -5.55 5.02 -8.84
CA PRO A 105 -5.03 3.71 -9.19
C PRO A 105 -3.53 3.77 -9.53
N ASN A 106 -2.81 2.70 -9.18
CA ASN A 106 -1.40 2.60 -9.57
C ASN A 106 -1.27 2.42 -11.08
N SER A 107 -0.09 2.73 -11.62
CA SER A 107 0.21 2.71 -13.05
C SER A 107 -0.03 1.36 -13.74
N GLY A 108 0.10 0.25 -13.00
CA GLY A 108 -0.16 -1.10 -13.51
C GLY A 108 -1.64 -1.53 -13.46
N SER A 109 -2.53 -0.72 -12.86
CA SER A 109 -3.97 -0.99 -12.83
C SER A 109 -4.66 -0.47 -14.09
N PRO A 110 -5.82 -1.04 -14.49
CA PRO A 110 -6.60 -0.49 -15.59
C PRO A 110 -6.91 1.00 -15.38
N TYR A 111 -6.60 1.82 -16.39
CA TYR A 111 -6.69 3.29 -16.38
C TYR A 111 -5.79 3.98 -15.33
N GLY A 112 -4.79 3.28 -14.79
CA GLY A 112 -3.88 3.86 -13.80
C GLY A 112 -3.00 4.94 -14.39
N LYS A 113 -2.46 4.72 -15.60
CA LYS A 113 -1.68 5.70 -16.35
C LYS A 113 -2.48 6.98 -16.57
N GLU A 114 -3.68 6.88 -17.14
CA GLU A 114 -4.54 8.01 -17.45
C GLU A 114 -4.92 8.79 -16.20
N CYS A 115 -5.30 8.08 -15.13
CA CYS A 115 -5.65 8.70 -13.85
C CYS A 115 -4.48 9.46 -13.22
N ARG A 116 -3.25 8.91 -13.27
CA ARG A 116 -2.07 9.60 -12.72
C ARG A 116 -1.59 10.73 -13.61
N SER A 117 -1.73 10.62 -14.94
CA SER A 117 -1.37 11.68 -15.88
C SER A 117 -2.28 12.92 -15.78
N CYS A 118 -3.45 12.83 -15.11
CA CYS A 118 -4.29 14.00 -14.82
C CYS A 118 -3.68 14.96 -13.77
N TRP A 119 -2.70 14.50 -13.00
CA TRP A 119 -2.05 15.27 -11.94
C TRP A 119 -0.74 15.83 -12.44
N THR A 120 -0.80 17.09 -12.90
CA THR A 120 0.28 17.80 -13.60
C THR A 120 0.78 18.99 -12.78
N VAL A 121 1.77 19.68 -13.32
CA VAL A 121 2.33 20.92 -12.77
C VAL A 121 2.20 22.06 -13.80
N PRO A 122 2.24 23.33 -13.37
CA PRO A 122 2.28 24.47 -14.30
C PRO A 122 3.54 24.47 -15.18
N GLU A 123 3.48 25.24 -16.28
CA GLU A 123 4.64 25.48 -17.13
C GLU A 123 5.82 26.10 -16.34
N GLY A 124 7.03 25.62 -16.58
CA GLY A 124 8.24 26.00 -15.85
C GLY A 124 8.44 25.30 -14.52
N TYR A 125 7.51 24.41 -14.11
CA TYR A 125 7.63 23.57 -12.93
C TYR A 125 7.78 22.11 -13.31
N LYS A 126 8.27 21.30 -12.36
CA LYS A 126 8.32 19.84 -12.42
C LYS A 126 7.68 19.24 -11.19
N LEU A 127 7.19 18.04 -11.34
CA LEU A 127 6.80 17.19 -10.24
C LEU A 127 8.01 16.32 -9.85
N VAL A 128 8.35 16.30 -8.58
CA VAL A 128 9.39 15.43 -8.02
C VAL A 128 8.71 14.40 -7.14
N GLY A 129 8.67 13.15 -7.60
CA GLY A 129 8.18 12.01 -6.82
C GLY A 129 9.33 11.42 -6.02
N ILE A 130 9.19 11.33 -4.71
CA ILE A 130 10.20 10.79 -3.79
C ILE A 130 9.58 9.63 -3.04
N ASP A 131 10.19 8.45 -3.10
CA ASP A 131 9.70 7.21 -2.49
C ASP A 131 10.76 6.58 -1.59
N ALA A 132 10.34 6.00 -0.46
CA ALA A 132 11.24 5.30 0.44
C ALA A 132 11.50 3.88 -0.06
N SER A 133 12.74 3.58 -0.44
CA SER A 133 13.12 2.30 -1.02
C SER A 133 12.91 1.13 -0.05
N GLY A 134 11.92 0.28 -0.35
CA GLY A 134 11.66 -0.96 0.40
C GLY A 134 11.34 -0.76 1.88
N LEU A 135 10.59 0.30 2.22
CA LEU A 135 10.32 0.73 3.60
C LEU A 135 9.90 -0.42 4.52
N GLU A 136 8.89 -1.22 4.13
CA GLU A 136 8.39 -2.31 4.98
C GLU A 136 9.44 -3.40 5.26
N LEU A 137 10.27 -3.75 4.27
CA LEU A 137 11.33 -4.76 4.45
C LEU A 137 12.47 -4.22 5.32
N ARG A 138 12.82 -2.95 5.18
CA ARG A 138 13.81 -2.29 6.03
C ARG A 138 13.32 -2.15 7.47
N MET A 139 12.04 -1.83 7.65
CA MET A 139 11.39 -1.84 8.98
C MET A 139 11.40 -3.25 9.58
N LEU A 140 11.08 -4.28 8.80
CA LEU A 140 11.14 -5.68 9.24
C LEU A 140 12.55 -6.05 9.69
N ALA A 141 13.57 -5.75 8.87
CA ALA A 141 14.97 -6.00 9.15
C ALA A 141 15.44 -5.28 10.43
N HIS A 142 15.05 -4.00 10.60
CA HIS A 142 15.33 -3.22 11.80
C HIS A 142 14.81 -3.90 13.08
N TYR A 143 13.53 -4.30 13.10
CA TYR A 143 12.94 -4.93 14.28
C TYR A 143 13.39 -6.38 14.49
N MET A 144 13.71 -7.09 13.42
CA MET A 144 14.24 -8.44 13.48
C MET A 144 15.66 -8.50 14.06
N ASN A 145 16.45 -7.45 13.80
CA ASN A 145 17.82 -7.29 14.28
C ASN A 145 18.74 -8.49 13.92
N ASP A 146 18.70 -8.89 12.67
CA ASP A 146 19.55 -9.94 12.10
C ASP A 146 20.48 -9.32 11.06
N GLU A 147 21.78 -9.36 11.32
CA GLU A 147 22.79 -8.69 10.50
C GLU A 147 22.85 -9.25 9.08
N ASN A 148 22.68 -10.57 8.92
CA ASN A 148 22.69 -11.20 7.59
C ASN A 148 21.48 -10.73 6.77
N TYR A 149 20.29 -10.69 7.37
CA TYR A 149 19.09 -10.22 6.69
C TYR A 149 19.16 -8.72 6.37
N ILE A 150 19.70 -7.91 7.30
CA ILE A 150 19.95 -6.47 7.06
C ILE A 150 20.90 -6.30 5.87
N ASN A 151 22.01 -7.04 5.82
CA ASN A 151 22.96 -6.97 4.72
C ASN A 151 22.31 -7.36 3.37
N GLU A 152 21.48 -8.38 3.35
CA GLU A 152 20.73 -8.77 2.16
C GLU A 152 19.71 -7.70 1.70
N VAL A 153 19.09 -6.99 2.65
CA VAL A 153 18.17 -5.88 2.32
C VAL A 153 18.93 -4.67 1.75
N ILE A 154 20.14 -4.41 2.21
CA ILE A 154 20.92 -3.23 1.81
C ILE A 154 21.72 -3.50 0.52
N ASN A 155 22.43 -4.62 0.45
CA ASN A 155 23.45 -4.89 -0.55
C ASN A 155 23.13 -6.07 -1.48
N GLY A 156 22.11 -6.87 -1.15
CA GLY A 156 21.75 -8.09 -1.87
C GLY A 156 20.44 -7.99 -2.66
N ASP A 157 19.94 -9.14 -3.07
CA ASP A 157 18.57 -9.29 -3.59
C ASP A 157 17.70 -10.03 -2.56
N ILE A 158 17.10 -9.24 -1.68
CA ILE A 158 16.25 -9.76 -0.59
C ILE A 158 15.08 -10.63 -1.10
N HIS A 159 14.57 -10.37 -2.31
CA HIS A 159 13.49 -11.18 -2.86
C HIS A 159 13.97 -12.56 -3.30
N THR A 160 15.18 -12.66 -3.87
CA THR A 160 15.83 -13.94 -4.16
C THR A 160 16.19 -14.69 -2.87
N THR A 161 16.67 -13.98 -1.85
CA THR A 161 16.91 -14.58 -0.53
C THR A 161 15.62 -15.11 0.10
N ASN A 162 14.54 -14.32 0.09
CA ASN A 162 13.24 -14.78 0.57
C ASN A 162 12.66 -15.94 -0.27
N GLN A 163 12.94 -16.00 -1.58
CA GLN A 163 12.57 -17.11 -2.44
C GLN A 163 13.19 -18.41 -1.94
N LYS A 164 14.49 -18.42 -1.68
CA LYS A 164 15.23 -19.57 -1.16
C LYS A 164 14.72 -19.99 0.22
N LEU A 165 14.56 -19.02 1.13
CA LEU A 165 14.10 -19.26 2.50
C LEU A 165 12.69 -19.87 2.54
N ALA A 166 11.78 -19.44 1.67
CA ALA A 166 10.41 -19.96 1.59
C ALA A 166 10.28 -21.23 0.74
N GLY A 167 11.28 -21.57 -0.07
CA GLY A 167 11.20 -22.66 -1.05
C GLY A 167 10.23 -22.38 -2.20
N LEU A 168 10.17 -21.12 -2.65
CA LEU A 168 9.32 -20.67 -3.75
C LEU A 168 10.00 -20.83 -5.10
N LYS A 169 9.21 -20.97 -6.19
CA LYS A 169 9.75 -21.23 -7.52
C LYS A 169 10.32 -19.97 -8.19
N THR A 170 9.71 -18.81 -7.96
CA THR A 170 10.09 -17.56 -8.63
C THR A 170 10.30 -16.42 -7.63
N ARG A 171 11.13 -15.46 -8.03
CA ARG A 171 11.38 -14.21 -7.30
C ARG A 171 10.11 -13.37 -7.10
N ASP A 172 9.23 -13.33 -8.11
CA ASP A 172 7.97 -12.60 -8.03
C ASP A 172 6.98 -13.21 -7.03
N GLN A 173 6.95 -14.56 -6.97
CA GLN A 173 6.21 -15.25 -5.90
C GLN A 173 6.77 -14.87 -4.52
N ALA A 174 8.08 -14.78 -4.37
CA ALA A 174 8.70 -14.40 -3.11
C ALA A 174 8.40 -12.95 -2.73
N LYS A 175 8.44 -12.03 -3.69
CA LYS A 175 8.01 -10.64 -3.48
C LYS A 175 6.56 -10.58 -2.98
N THR A 176 5.64 -11.24 -3.66
CA THR A 176 4.23 -11.29 -3.26
C THR A 176 4.04 -11.98 -1.90
N PHE A 177 4.78 -13.08 -1.66
CA PHE A 177 4.73 -13.84 -0.42
C PHE A 177 5.16 -13.01 0.79
N ILE A 178 6.32 -12.33 0.73
CA ILE A 178 6.83 -11.60 1.89
C ILE A 178 5.91 -10.43 2.25
N TYR A 179 5.40 -9.66 1.29
CA TYR A 179 4.44 -8.63 1.56
C TYR A 179 3.13 -9.18 2.12
N ALA A 180 2.59 -10.26 1.56
CA ALA A 180 1.40 -10.90 2.11
C ALA A 180 1.62 -11.38 3.55
N LEU A 181 2.80 -11.95 3.85
CA LEU A 181 3.18 -12.40 5.20
C LEU A 181 3.27 -11.22 6.18
N VAL A 182 3.95 -10.16 5.80
CA VAL A 182 4.12 -8.93 6.61
C VAL A 182 2.77 -8.28 6.89
N TYR A 183 1.88 -8.24 5.89
CA TYR A 183 0.51 -7.72 6.04
C TYR A 183 -0.44 -8.68 6.78
N GLY A 184 0.07 -9.80 7.30
CA GLY A 184 -0.72 -10.71 8.15
C GLY A 184 -1.70 -11.59 7.38
N ALA A 185 -1.44 -11.87 6.10
CA ALA A 185 -2.31 -12.72 5.31
C ALA A 185 -2.47 -14.13 5.90
N GLY A 186 -3.70 -14.64 5.86
CA GLY A 186 -4.04 -16.01 6.26
C GLY A 186 -3.42 -17.05 5.31
N ASP A 187 -3.40 -18.31 5.74
CA ASP A 187 -2.77 -19.42 5.00
C ASP A 187 -3.35 -19.62 3.61
N ALA A 188 -4.66 -19.41 3.43
CA ALA A 188 -5.31 -19.50 2.13
C ALA A 188 -4.75 -18.47 1.13
N LYS A 189 -4.56 -17.21 1.54
CA LYS A 189 -3.99 -16.16 0.70
C LYS A 189 -2.52 -16.44 0.40
N ILE A 190 -1.74 -16.86 1.38
CA ILE A 190 -0.33 -17.25 1.18
C ILE A 190 -0.21 -18.45 0.23
N GLY A 191 -1.09 -19.46 0.38
CA GLY A 191 -1.10 -20.62 -0.54
C GLY A 191 -1.37 -20.21 -1.99
N SER A 192 -2.30 -19.29 -2.21
CA SER A 192 -2.65 -18.80 -3.54
C SER A 192 -1.48 -18.12 -4.27
N VAL A 193 -0.53 -17.52 -3.56
CA VAL A 193 0.69 -16.92 -4.14
C VAL A 193 1.55 -17.95 -4.88
N ALA A 194 1.59 -19.18 -4.37
CA ALA A 194 2.32 -20.29 -4.99
C ALA A 194 1.42 -21.19 -5.87
N GLY A 195 0.22 -20.73 -6.21
CA GLY A 195 -0.76 -21.51 -6.97
C GLY A 195 -1.30 -22.73 -6.23
N GLY A 196 -1.27 -22.71 -4.88
CA GLY A 196 -1.64 -23.83 -4.02
C GLY A 196 -2.80 -23.53 -3.07
N SER A 197 -3.11 -24.52 -2.25
CA SER A 197 -4.19 -24.51 -1.26
C SER A 197 -3.75 -23.83 0.06
N MET A 198 -4.71 -23.72 1.02
CA MET A 198 -4.43 -23.29 2.39
C MET A 198 -3.36 -24.17 3.07
N LYS A 199 -3.33 -25.49 2.81
CA LYS A 199 -2.30 -26.41 3.32
C LYS A 199 -0.91 -25.97 2.83
N LYS A 200 -0.79 -25.66 1.53
CA LYS A 200 0.46 -25.16 0.94
C LYS A 200 0.90 -23.85 1.58
N GLY A 201 -0.02 -22.93 1.86
CA GLY A 201 0.28 -21.68 2.55
C GLY A 201 0.82 -21.88 3.97
N LYS A 202 0.26 -22.83 4.71
CA LYS A 202 0.76 -23.21 6.03
C LYS A 202 2.17 -23.79 5.96
N GLU A 203 2.42 -24.68 5.00
CA GLU A 203 3.75 -25.27 4.76
C GLU A 203 4.80 -24.18 4.42
N LEU A 204 4.47 -23.26 3.53
CA LEU A 204 5.35 -22.14 3.16
C LEU A 204 5.71 -21.28 4.36
N LYS A 205 4.73 -20.90 5.18
CA LYS A 205 4.98 -20.15 6.42
C LYS A 205 5.89 -20.92 7.37
N GLN A 206 5.62 -22.19 7.60
CA GLN A 206 6.43 -23.05 8.47
C GLN A 206 7.88 -23.16 7.99
N THR A 207 8.08 -23.39 6.69
CA THR A 207 9.39 -23.45 6.07
C THR A 207 10.14 -22.13 6.22
N PHE A 208 9.46 -21.00 5.94
CA PHE A 208 10.07 -19.69 6.03
C PHE A 208 10.47 -19.35 7.49
N PHE A 209 9.61 -19.58 8.47
CA PHE A 209 9.93 -19.36 9.88
C PHE A 209 11.02 -20.31 10.41
N LYS A 210 11.10 -21.52 9.88
CA LYS A 210 12.18 -22.47 10.21
C LYS A 210 13.52 -21.98 9.68
N ASN A 211 13.54 -21.46 8.44
CA ASN A 211 14.76 -21.00 7.76
C ASN A 211 15.15 -19.56 8.15
N LEU A 212 14.25 -18.81 8.82
CA LEU A 212 14.50 -17.46 9.32
C LEU A 212 14.06 -17.35 10.80
N PRO A 213 14.79 -17.99 11.74
CA PRO A 213 14.45 -17.99 13.16
C PRO A 213 14.27 -16.61 13.78
N PRO A 214 15.07 -15.56 13.43
CA PRO A 214 14.90 -14.22 13.97
C PRO A 214 13.50 -13.64 13.70
N LEU A 215 12.88 -13.93 12.55
CA LEU A 215 11.53 -13.49 12.24
C LEU A 215 10.49 -14.19 13.13
N LYS A 216 10.66 -15.47 13.41
CA LYS A 216 9.79 -16.20 14.33
C LYS A 216 9.85 -15.60 15.73
N ILE A 217 11.07 -15.33 16.23
CA ILE A 217 11.30 -14.69 17.54
C ILE A 217 10.65 -13.30 17.59
N LEU A 218 10.83 -12.48 16.55
CA LEU A 218 10.18 -11.17 16.45
C LEU A 218 8.66 -11.28 16.54
N LYS A 219 8.07 -12.19 15.75
CA LYS A 219 6.62 -12.41 15.74
C LYS A 219 6.11 -12.80 17.14
N GLU A 220 6.76 -13.74 17.82
CA GLU A 220 6.37 -14.19 19.16
C GLU A 220 6.49 -13.05 20.18
N LYS A 221 7.58 -12.27 20.16
CA LYS A 221 7.76 -11.09 21.03
C LYS A 221 6.69 -10.04 20.80
N VAL A 222 6.35 -9.75 19.54
CA VAL A 222 5.32 -8.77 19.19
C VAL A 222 3.93 -9.26 19.62
N GLN A 223 3.61 -10.54 19.43
CA GLN A 223 2.34 -11.12 19.89
C GLN A 223 2.21 -11.01 21.41
N LYS A 224 3.23 -11.42 22.16
CA LYS A 224 3.24 -11.29 23.64
C LYS A 224 3.12 -9.83 24.07
N ALA A 225 3.86 -8.92 23.45
CA ALA A 225 3.77 -7.48 23.75
C ALA A 225 2.40 -6.89 23.45
N SER A 226 1.67 -7.42 22.44
CA SER A 226 0.34 -6.96 22.06
C SER A 226 -0.78 -7.34 23.04
N GLU A 227 -0.54 -8.28 23.97
CA GLU A 227 -1.51 -8.68 24.99
C GLU A 227 -1.94 -7.52 25.90
N ARG A 228 -1.08 -6.52 26.09
CA ARG A 228 -1.40 -5.27 26.81
C ARG A 228 -2.26 -4.26 26.01
N GLY A 229 -2.70 -4.62 24.78
CA GLY A 229 -3.53 -3.79 23.93
C GLY A 229 -2.79 -2.75 23.07
N PHE A 230 -1.48 -2.59 23.25
CA PHE A 230 -0.67 -1.65 22.47
C PHE A 230 0.78 -2.09 22.31
N LEU A 231 1.46 -1.56 21.28
CA LEU A 231 2.90 -1.66 21.08
C LEU A 231 3.54 -0.27 21.26
N LYS A 232 4.83 -0.24 21.57
CA LYS A 232 5.60 1.00 21.64
C LYS A 232 6.21 1.30 20.28
N GLY A 233 5.89 2.47 19.71
CA GLY A 233 6.48 2.97 18.47
C GLY A 233 7.92 3.45 18.65
N LEU A 234 8.59 3.76 17.52
CA LEU A 234 9.99 4.25 17.52
C LEU A 234 10.17 5.53 18.34
N ASP A 235 9.19 6.41 18.31
CA ASP A 235 9.16 7.66 19.07
C ASP A 235 8.56 7.54 20.47
N GLY A 236 8.33 6.32 20.93
CA GLY A 236 7.77 6.03 22.26
C GLY A 236 6.26 6.07 22.38
N ARG A 237 5.53 6.49 21.32
CA ARG A 237 4.06 6.52 21.34
C ARG A 237 3.45 5.12 21.50
N LYS A 238 2.22 5.08 22.01
CA LYS A 238 1.42 3.85 22.04
C LYS A 238 0.73 3.65 20.69
N ILE A 239 0.98 2.50 20.06
CA ILE A 239 0.29 2.05 18.85
C ILE A 239 -0.72 1.00 19.28
N TYR A 240 -2.00 1.33 19.26
CA TYR A 240 -3.06 0.43 19.71
C TYR A 240 -3.26 -0.74 18.75
N ILE A 241 -3.54 -1.92 19.30
CA ILE A 241 -3.68 -3.17 18.55
C ILE A 241 -5.15 -3.57 18.51
N ARG A 242 -5.71 -3.71 17.31
CA ARG A 242 -7.08 -4.21 17.11
C ARG A 242 -7.15 -5.73 17.10
N SER A 243 -6.07 -6.40 16.69
CA SER A 243 -5.99 -7.85 16.57
C SER A 243 -4.55 -8.30 16.75
N GLN A 244 -4.33 -9.34 17.57
CA GLN A 244 -3.00 -9.92 17.76
C GLN A 244 -2.39 -10.44 16.46
N HIS A 245 -3.20 -10.94 15.52
CA HIS A 245 -2.72 -11.38 14.21
C HIS A 245 -2.15 -10.25 13.36
N ALA A 246 -2.65 -9.02 13.54
CA ALA A 246 -2.18 -7.84 12.84
C ALA A 246 -1.06 -7.09 13.56
N ALA A 247 -0.62 -7.54 14.73
CA ALA A 247 0.29 -6.80 15.59
C ALA A 247 1.64 -6.51 14.91
N LEU A 248 2.24 -7.49 14.23
CA LEU A 248 3.49 -7.29 13.49
C LEU A 248 3.31 -6.26 12.38
N ASN A 249 2.27 -6.41 11.56
CA ASN A 249 1.95 -5.43 10.51
C ASN A 249 1.73 -4.03 11.09
N THR A 250 1.00 -3.93 12.20
CA THR A 250 0.75 -2.63 12.87
C THR A 250 2.06 -2.00 13.35
N LEU A 251 3.00 -2.79 13.88
CA LEU A 251 4.32 -2.31 14.28
C LEU A 251 5.12 -1.77 13.10
N LEU A 252 5.20 -2.54 12.00
CA LEU A 252 6.00 -2.17 10.83
C LEU A 252 5.43 -0.93 10.12
N GLN A 253 4.12 -0.90 9.89
CA GLN A 253 3.46 0.27 9.29
C GLN A 253 3.55 1.51 10.20
N GLY A 254 3.42 1.31 11.52
CA GLY A 254 3.57 2.41 12.48
C GLY A 254 4.98 2.97 12.50
N GLY A 255 5.98 2.10 12.49
CA GLY A 255 7.38 2.51 12.38
C GLY A 255 7.65 3.29 11.09
N GLY A 256 7.23 2.76 9.94
CA GLY A 256 7.35 3.44 8.65
C GLY A 256 6.68 4.82 8.65
N ALA A 257 5.45 4.92 9.17
CA ALA A 257 4.73 6.19 9.23
C ALA A 257 5.44 7.23 10.13
N ILE A 258 6.03 6.79 11.24
CA ILE A 258 6.80 7.68 12.14
C ILE A 258 8.04 8.22 11.43
N VAL A 259 8.81 7.35 10.80
CA VAL A 259 10.07 7.75 10.12
C VAL A 259 9.76 8.65 8.92
N MET A 260 8.81 8.30 8.08
CA MET A 260 8.46 9.12 6.91
C MET A 260 7.92 10.51 7.28
N LYS A 261 7.17 10.64 8.37
CA LYS A 261 6.74 11.95 8.87
C LYS A 261 7.91 12.78 9.41
N LYS A 262 8.87 12.15 10.08
CA LYS A 262 10.08 12.85 10.52
C LYS A 262 10.93 13.29 9.34
N ALA A 263 11.05 12.41 8.33
CA ALA A 263 11.75 12.73 7.09
C ALA A 263 11.09 13.91 6.34
N MET A 264 9.75 13.96 6.30
CA MET A 264 9.01 15.09 5.71
C MET A 264 9.30 16.40 6.45
N CYS A 265 9.41 16.39 7.79
CA CYS A 265 9.80 17.57 8.55
C CYS A 265 11.24 18.00 8.20
N PHE A 266 12.19 17.07 8.11
CA PHE A 266 13.55 17.39 7.69
C PHE A 266 13.62 17.92 6.27
N LEU A 267 12.82 17.39 5.35
CA LEU A 267 12.75 17.92 3.99
C LEU A 267 12.22 19.35 3.96
N GLN A 268 11.16 19.65 4.72
CA GLN A 268 10.64 21.00 4.82
C GLN A 268 11.68 21.97 5.41
N GLU A 269 12.37 21.57 6.49
CA GLU A 269 13.48 22.36 7.05
C GLU A 269 14.57 22.67 6.02
N LEU A 270 14.93 21.70 5.17
CA LEU A 270 15.93 21.88 4.13
C LEU A 270 15.44 22.75 2.97
N ILE A 271 14.17 22.65 2.60
CA ILE A 271 13.51 23.51 1.60
C ILE A 271 13.55 24.96 2.10
N ASP A 272 13.15 25.20 3.34
CA ASP A 272 13.12 26.54 3.95
C ASP A 272 14.53 27.14 4.07
N LEU A 273 15.51 26.35 4.52
CA LEU A 273 16.92 26.79 4.66
C LEU A 273 17.58 27.17 3.33
N ASN A 274 17.12 26.61 2.22
CA ASN A 274 17.65 26.90 0.89
C ASN A 274 16.77 27.87 0.08
N ASP A 275 15.75 28.46 0.71
CA ASP A 275 14.79 29.39 0.08
C ASP A 275 14.19 28.84 -1.25
N ILE A 276 13.75 27.57 -1.22
CA ILE A 276 13.20 26.88 -2.39
C ILE A 276 11.69 27.03 -2.42
N ASP A 277 11.13 27.54 -3.53
CA ASP A 277 9.68 27.53 -3.78
C ASP A 277 9.23 26.13 -4.19
N ALA A 278 9.06 25.26 -3.21
CA ALA A 278 8.58 23.89 -3.37
C ALA A 278 7.32 23.64 -2.56
N LYS A 279 6.39 22.88 -3.13
CA LYS A 279 5.08 22.59 -2.51
C LYS A 279 4.83 21.09 -2.46
N PHE A 280 4.59 20.55 -1.28
CA PHE A 280 4.04 19.21 -1.14
C PHE A 280 2.61 19.17 -1.70
N VAL A 281 2.41 18.50 -2.83
CA VAL A 281 1.10 18.39 -3.49
C VAL A 281 0.42 17.06 -3.23
N ALA A 282 1.19 16.00 -2.91
CA ALA A 282 0.64 14.74 -2.42
C ALA A 282 1.58 14.08 -1.42
N ASN A 283 1.00 13.34 -0.46
CA ASN A 283 1.71 12.52 0.50
C ASN A 283 0.96 11.20 0.63
N ILE A 284 1.41 10.16 -0.07
CA ILE A 284 0.74 8.88 -0.19
C ILE A 284 1.62 7.80 0.47
N HIS A 285 1.36 7.53 1.74
CA HIS A 285 2.05 6.52 2.56
C HIS A 285 3.55 6.79 2.73
N ASP A 286 4.38 6.29 1.85
CA ASP A 286 5.84 6.34 1.79
C ASP A 286 6.36 7.16 0.60
N GLU A 287 5.44 7.78 -0.16
CA GLU A 287 5.71 8.60 -1.34
C GLU A 287 5.31 10.06 -1.10
N TRP A 288 6.13 10.99 -1.55
CA TRP A 288 5.80 12.41 -1.66
C TRP A 288 5.83 12.85 -3.11
N GLN A 289 4.87 13.70 -3.49
CA GLN A 289 4.88 14.41 -4.76
C GLN A 289 5.06 15.90 -4.45
N ILE A 290 6.09 16.51 -5.04
CA ILE A 290 6.49 17.89 -4.76
C ILE A 290 6.54 18.68 -6.07
N GLU A 291 5.76 19.75 -6.12
CA GLU A 291 5.82 20.74 -7.21
C GLU A 291 6.95 21.72 -6.91
N VAL A 292 7.85 21.93 -7.87
CA VAL A 292 9.00 22.83 -7.74
C VAL A 292 9.43 23.35 -9.11
N LYS A 293 10.09 24.52 -9.15
CA LYS A 293 10.69 25.04 -10.39
C LYS A 293 11.63 24.03 -11.03
N GLU A 294 11.57 23.91 -12.35
CA GLU A 294 12.36 22.92 -13.09
C GLU A 294 13.86 22.98 -12.76
N SER A 295 14.42 24.18 -12.62
CA SER A 295 15.84 24.39 -12.29
C SER A 295 16.26 23.84 -10.92
N GLN A 296 15.30 23.60 -10.00
CA GLN A 296 15.55 23.14 -8.63
C GLN A 296 15.10 21.69 -8.41
N ALA A 297 14.48 21.06 -9.41
CA ALA A 297 13.87 19.73 -9.27
C ALA A 297 14.88 18.64 -8.85
N GLU A 298 16.03 18.62 -9.48
CA GLU A 298 17.13 17.67 -9.17
C GLU A 298 17.64 17.86 -7.73
N PHE A 299 17.76 19.10 -7.29
CA PHE A 299 18.22 19.41 -5.94
C PHE A 299 17.19 18.99 -4.90
N VAL A 300 15.90 19.27 -5.11
CA VAL A 300 14.82 18.84 -4.20
C VAL A 300 14.73 17.31 -4.13
N GLY A 301 14.92 16.60 -5.24
CA GLY A 301 14.99 15.14 -5.25
C GLY A 301 16.09 14.60 -4.32
N LYS A 302 17.29 15.18 -4.40
CA LYS A 302 18.42 14.82 -3.52
C LYS A 302 18.15 15.15 -2.05
N LEU A 303 17.57 16.33 -1.77
CA LEU A 303 17.16 16.70 -0.41
C LEU A 303 16.14 15.73 0.18
N GLY A 304 15.21 15.23 -0.65
CA GLY A 304 14.24 14.24 -0.23
C GLY A 304 14.87 12.91 0.21
N VAL A 305 15.81 12.38 -0.58
CA VAL A 305 16.56 11.17 -0.20
C VAL A 305 17.36 11.40 1.08
N THR A 306 18.12 12.51 1.16
CA THR A 306 18.87 12.89 2.36
C THR A 306 17.99 12.99 3.60
N SER A 307 16.74 13.49 3.45
CA SER A 307 15.81 13.63 4.57
C SER A 307 15.33 12.27 5.10
N ILE A 308 15.14 11.28 4.22
CA ILE A 308 14.81 9.90 4.60
C ILE A 308 15.99 9.28 5.36
N GLU A 309 17.21 9.48 4.88
CA GLU A 309 18.44 8.98 5.51
C GLU A 309 18.65 9.62 6.90
N ARG A 310 18.50 10.95 7.02
CA ARG A 310 18.55 11.66 8.31
C ARG A 310 17.49 11.18 9.31
N ALA A 311 16.29 10.86 8.84
CA ALA A 311 15.25 10.31 9.71
C ALA A 311 15.58 8.89 10.18
N SER A 312 16.22 8.10 9.34
CA SER A 312 16.74 6.78 9.69
C SER A 312 17.82 6.88 10.80
N GLU A 313 18.77 7.80 10.68
CA GLU A 313 19.79 8.09 11.68
C GLU A 313 19.16 8.60 12.99
N HIS A 314 18.22 9.54 12.91
CA HIS A 314 17.52 10.10 14.06
C HIS A 314 16.88 9.04 14.96
N TYR A 315 16.34 7.97 14.35
CA TYR A 315 15.75 6.85 15.08
C TYR A 315 16.72 5.69 15.33
N ASN A 316 18.02 5.85 15.04
CA ASN A 316 19.05 4.82 15.18
C ASN A 316 18.61 3.51 14.52
N MET A 317 18.16 3.59 13.27
CA MET A 317 17.71 2.41 12.52
C MET A 317 18.86 1.45 12.26
N ARG A 318 18.71 0.17 12.67
CA ARG A 318 19.70 -0.90 12.41
C ARG A 318 19.80 -1.25 10.94
N CYS A 319 18.68 -1.15 10.22
CA CYS A 319 18.64 -1.22 8.76
C CYS A 319 18.43 0.21 8.26
N PRO A 320 19.44 0.88 7.70
CA PRO A 320 19.34 2.25 7.21
C PRO A 320 18.24 2.37 6.14
N LEU A 321 17.47 3.44 6.23
CA LEU A 321 16.52 3.80 5.17
C LEU A 321 17.24 4.65 4.13
N THR A 322 16.76 4.58 2.90
CA THR A 322 17.12 5.47 1.80
C THR A 322 15.88 5.66 0.93
N GLY A 323 15.98 6.51 -0.06
CA GLY A 323 14.91 6.76 -1.02
C GLY A 323 15.42 6.83 -2.44
N GLU A 324 14.51 6.95 -3.34
CA GLU A 324 14.74 7.27 -4.74
C GLU A 324 13.79 8.35 -5.19
N TYR A 325 14.14 9.10 -6.24
CA TYR A 325 13.28 10.13 -6.79
C TYR A 325 13.24 10.06 -8.30
N LYS A 326 12.11 10.53 -8.86
CA LYS A 326 11.92 10.72 -10.28
C LYS A 326 11.37 12.11 -10.53
N ILE A 327 11.70 12.69 -11.67
CA ILE A 327 11.25 14.02 -12.08
C ILE A 327 10.42 13.86 -13.35
N GLY A 328 9.27 14.52 -13.41
CA GLY A 328 8.37 14.46 -14.55
C GLY A 328 7.39 15.64 -14.60
N GLU A 329 6.53 15.62 -15.61
CA GLU A 329 5.46 16.61 -15.80
C GLU A 329 4.17 16.23 -15.05
N ASN A 330 4.05 14.97 -14.65
CA ASN A 330 2.84 14.43 -14.04
C ASN A 330 3.15 13.25 -13.11
N TRP A 331 2.17 12.84 -12.31
CA TRP A 331 2.35 11.77 -11.33
C TRP A 331 2.61 10.39 -11.95
N TYR A 332 2.22 10.15 -13.21
CA TYR A 332 2.55 8.88 -13.89
C TYR A 332 4.06 8.75 -14.16
N GLU A 333 4.73 9.85 -14.50
CA GLU A 333 6.15 9.88 -14.80
C GLU A 333 7.03 9.78 -13.56
N THR A 334 6.50 10.18 -12.41
CA THR A 334 7.24 10.26 -11.14
C THR A 334 7.02 9.08 -10.23
N HIS A 335 6.33 8.01 -10.70
CA HIS A 335 6.01 6.84 -9.86
C HIS A 335 6.51 5.52 -10.46
#